data_86b4c6c126e3ba170d83e3a41e6e07b2
#
_entry.id   86b4c6c126e3ba170d83e3a41e6e07b2
#
_cell.length_a   1.000
_cell.length_b   1.000
_cell.length_c   1.000
_cell.angle_alpha   90.00
_cell.angle_beta   90.00
_cell.angle_gamma   90.00
#
_symmetry.space_group_name_H-M   'P 1'
#
loop_
_entity.id
_entity.type
_entity.pdbx_description
1 polymer ?
#
loop_
_entity_poly.entity_id
_entity_poly.type
_entity_poly.pdbx_seq_one_letter_code
_entity_poly.pdbx_strand_id
1 'polypeptide(L)'
;MLREYGVTKVIQGSLKKGDDLIPALTAILKETKITAGAIAGIGAVTGAVLGYFNGQTKAYEKIHLREDLEVVSLKGNISTKDNEVFPHLHAVLSKKDFSVVGGHLFAGSVYAFEFEILVFAGNPLVRKFDEATGLFLWKE
;
A
#
# COMPACT_ATOMS: atom_id res chain seq x y z
N MET A 1 -19.64 2.39 7.83
CA MET A 1 -18.74 3.33 8.55
C MET A 1 -18.30 4.46 7.61
N LEU A 2 -18.36 5.68 8.07
CA LEU A 2 -17.91 6.87 7.35
C LEU A 2 -17.21 7.80 8.34
N ARG A 3 -16.05 8.39 7.94
CA ARG A 3 -15.34 9.39 8.74
C ARG A 3 -14.81 10.48 7.83
N GLU A 4 -15.04 11.71 8.22
CA GLU A 4 -14.55 12.90 7.53
C GLU A 4 -13.18 13.33 8.10
N TYR A 5 -12.29 13.76 7.22
CA TYR A 5 -10.96 14.26 7.58
C TYR A 5 -10.62 15.53 6.81
N GLY A 6 -9.98 16.47 7.49
CA GLY A 6 -9.22 17.53 6.84
C GLY A 6 -7.82 17.04 6.45
N VAL A 7 -7.30 17.51 5.32
CA VAL A 7 -5.89 17.31 4.94
C VAL A 7 -5.03 18.36 5.66
N THR A 8 -4.04 17.93 6.44
CA THR A 8 -3.15 18.83 7.19
C THR A 8 -1.90 19.19 6.40
N LYS A 9 -1.36 18.28 5.61
CA LYS A 9 -0.19 18.49 4.75
C LYS A 9 -0.11 17.44 3.65
N VAL A 10 0.67 17.77 2.63
CA VAL A 10 1.08 16.85 1.58
C VAL A 10 2.58 16.62 1.69
N ILE A 11 3.01 15.38 1.60
CA ILE A 11 4.43 15.00 1.59
C ILE A 11 4.71 14.34 0.24
N GLN A 12 5.78 14.75 -0.42
CA GLN A 12 6.29 14.07 -1.60
C GLN A 12 7.71 13.59 -1.33
N GLY A 13 8.05 12.43 -1.85
CA GLY A 13 9.35 11.82 -1.63
C GLY A 13 9.65 10.73 -2.65
N SER A 14 10.84 10.17 -2.54
CA SER A 14 11.30 9.04 -3.35
C SER A 14 11.95 7.99 -2.48
N LEU A 15 11.89 6.73 -2.92
CA LEU A 15 12.61 5.61 -2.34
C LEU A 15 13.89 5.34 -3.11
N LYS A 16 14.87 4.75 -2.44
CA LYS A 16 16.15 4.40 -3.04
C LYS A 16 16.06 3.08 -3.79
N LYS A 17 16.87 2.95 -4.84
CA LYS A 17 17.05 1.66 -5.53
C LYS A 17 17.47 0.58 -4.54
N GLY A 18 16.77 -0.56 -4.60
CA GLY A 18 17.01 -1.70 -3.73
C GLY A 18 16.20 -1.70 -2.42
N ASP A 19 15.50 -0.62 -2.10
CA ASP A 19 14.56 -0.63 -0.97
C ASP A 19 13.45 -1.65 -1.21
N ASP A 20 12.94 -2.24 -0.14
CA ASP A 20 11.67 -2.96 -0.18
C ASP A 20 10.54 -1.95 0.07
N LEU A 21 9.64 -1.81 -0.89
CA LEU A 21 8.67 -0.72 -0.99
C LEU A 21 7.81 -0.58 0.26
N ILE A 22 7.19 -1.67 0.75
CA ILE A 22 6.29 -1.60 1.91
C ILE A 22 7.06 -1.31 3.21
N PRO A 23 8.15 -2.01 3.56
CA PRO A 23 8.96 -1.69 4.72
C PRO A 23 9.51 -0.26 4.70
N ALA A 24 9.99 0.23 3.54
CA ALA A 24 10.52 1.58 3.43
C ALA A 24 9.44 2.65 3.66
N LEU A 25 8.26 2.51 3.04
CA LEU A 25 7.13 3.41 3.29
C LEU A 25 6.67 3.33 4.76
N THR A 26 6.61 2.13 5.33
CA THR A 26 6.23 1.94 6.74
C THR A 26 7.21 2.63 7.69
N ALA A 27 8.51 2.56 7.40
CA ALA A 27 9.54 3.26 8.18
C ALA A 27 9.35 4.78 8.13
N ILE A 28 9.10 5.35 6.95
CA ILE A 28 8.79 6.78 6.78
C ILE A 28 7.56 7.18 7.60
N LEU A 29 6.49 6.39 7.55
CA LEU A 29 5.26 6.66 8.30
C LEU A 29 5.50 6.63 9.82
N LYS A 30 6.30 5.69 10.32
CA LYS A 30 6.67 5.60 11.73
C LYS A 30 7.53 6.78 12.18
N GLU A 31 8.57 7.11 11.43
CA GLU A 31 9.47 8.22 11.72
C GLU A 31 8.73 9.57 11.74
N THR A 32 7.82 9.77 10.78
CA THR A 32 7.01 10.99 10.67
C THR A 32 5.76 10.99 11.55
N LYS A 33 5.49 9.89 12.26
CA LYS A 33 4.30 9.68 13.12
C LYS A 33 2.97 9.85 12.38
N ILE A 34 2.94 9.49 11.10
CA ILE A 34 1.72 9.55 10.29
C ILE A 34 0.96 8.24 10.45
N THR A 35 -0.28 8.33 10.96
CA THR A 35 -1.14 7.17 11.23
C THR A 35 -2.46 7.19 10.45
N ALA A 36 -2.77 8.30 9.79
CA ALA A 36 -3.96 8.46 8.96
C ALA A 36 -3.64 9.23 7.68
N GLY A 37 -4.10 8.72 6.55
CA GLY A 37 -3.82 9.37 5.27
C GLY A 37 -4.20 8.53 4.06
N ALA A 38 -3.92 9.12 2.90
CA ALA A 38 -3.91 8.43 1.61
C ALA A 38 -2.51 8.48 1.01
N ILE A 39 -2.15 7.49 0.22
CA ILE A 39 -0.86 7.39 -0.45
C ILE A 39 -1.06 7.04 -1.91
N ALA A 40 -0.27 7.67 -2.78
CA ALA A 40 -0.17 7.35 -4.18
C ALA A 40 1.31 7.33 -4.59
N GLY A 41 1.63 6.63 -5.67
CA GLY A 41 2.99 6.58 -6.20
C GLY A 41 3.07 5.97 -7.59
N ILE A 42 4.18 6.27 -8.25
CA ILE A 42 4.56 5.74 -9.55
C ILE A 42 6.06 5.44 -9.57
N GLY A 43 6.51 4.67 -10.55
CA GLY A 43 7.93 4.35 -10.69
C GLY A 43 8.17 3.00 -11.35
N ALA A 44 9.23 2.33 -10.92
CA ALA A 44 9.61 1.01 -11.42
C ALA A 44 10.11 0.10 -10.28
N VAL A 45 9.86 -1.19 -10.41
CA VAL A 45 10.34 -2.23 -9.50
C VAL A 45 11.02 -3.35 -10.30
N THR A 46 11.97 -4.04 -9.68
CA THR A 46 12.67 -5.20 -10.29
C THR A 46 11.99 -6.54 -9.95
N GLY A 47 10.89 -6.48 -9.27
CA GLY A 47 10.05 -7.60 -8.89
C GLY A 47 8.97 -7.17 -7.91
N ALA A 48 7.88 -7.93 -7.86
CA ALA A 48 6.77 -7.66 -6.96
C ALA A 48 6.03 -8.94 -6.57
N VAL A 49 5.31 -8.89 -5.46
CA VAL A 49 4.33 -9.90 -5.05
C VAL A 49 2.97 -9.24 -4.96
N LEU A 50 2.05 -9.69 -5.79
CA LEU A 50 0.66 -9.26 -5.79
C LEU A 50 -0.26 -10.36 -5.27
N GLY A 51 -1.39 -9.97 -4.71
CA GLY A 51 -2.40 -10.90 -4.23
C GLY A 51 -3.80 -10.60 -4.73
N TYR A 52 -4.53 -11.67 -4.96
CA TYR A 52 -5.98 -11.69 -5.18
C TYR A 52 -6.65 -12.38 -3.98
N PHE A 53 -7.58 -11.69 -3.34
CA PHE A 53 -8.30 -12.29 -2.22
C PHE A 53 -9.44 -13.18 -2.73
N ASN A 54 -9.34 -14.48 -2.46
CA ASN A 54 -10.40 -15.43 -2.77
C ASN A 54 -11.42 -15.45 -1.64
N GLY A 55 -12.62 -14.91 -1.90
CA GLY A 55 -13.69 -14.82 -0.91
C GLY A 55 -14.30 -16.17 -0.49
N GLN A 56 -14.12 -17.22 -1.27
CA GLN A 56 -14.59 -18.57 -0.93
C GLN A 56 -13.66 -19.25 0.08
N THR A 57 -12.35 -19.17 -0.18
CA THR A 57 -11.33 -19.76 0.70
C THR A 57 -10.92 -18.83 1.85
N LYS A 58 -11.33 -17.54 1.80
CA LYS A 58 -10.91 -16.47 2.70
C LYS A 58 -9.38 -16.35 2.83
N ALA A 59 -8.68 -16.52 1.71
CA ALA A 59 -7.22 -16.49 1.62
C ALA A 59 -6.75 -15.71 0.38
N TYR A 60 -5.53 -15.17 0.46
CA TYR A 60 -4.87 -14.55 -0.68
C TYR A 60 -4.20 -15.60 -1.56
N GLU A 61 -4.51 -15.55 -2.85
CA GLU A 61 -3.74 -16.20 -3.90
C GLU A 61 -2.68 -15.21 -4.37
N LYS A 62 -1.41 -15.62 -4.37
CA LYS A 62 -0.28 -14.72 -4.65
C LYS A 62 0.39 -15.07 -5.97
N ILE A 63 0.79 -14.03 -6.71
CA ILE A 63 1.67 -14.13 -7.86
C ILE A 63 3.01 -13.45 -7.55
N HIS A 64 4.10 -14.15 -7.84
CA HIS A 64 5.47 -13.64 -7.72
C HIS A 64 5.98 -13.24 -9.10
N LEU A 65 6.17 -11.94 -9.31
CA LEU A 65 6.71 -11.37 -10.53
C LEU A 65 8.22 -11.12 -10.32
N ARG A 66 9.05 -11.77 -11.15
CA ARG A 66 10.53 -11.68 -11.04
C ARG A 66 11.10 -11.07 -12.31
N GLU A 67 10.65 -9.89 -12.63
CA GLU A 67 10.99 -9.13 -13.83
C GLU A 67 10.88 -7.64 -13.54
N ASP A 68 11.49 -6.82 -14.39
CA ASP A 68 11.34 -5.37 -14.32
C ASP A 68 9.92 -4.96 -14.71
N LEU A 69 9.30 -4.10 -13.91
CA LEU A 69 7.91 -3.68 -14.05
C LEU A 69 7.79 -2.18 -13.82
N GLU A 70 6.98 -1.50 -14.65
CA GLU A 70 6.55 -0.14 -14.35
C GLU A 70 5.42 -0.15 -13.33
N VAL A 71 5.52 0.67 -12.30
CA VAL A 71 4.42 0.95 -11.39
C VAL A 71 3.57 2.05 -12.00
N VAL A 72 2.58 1.66 -12.81
CA VAL A 72 1.67 2.58 -13.50
C VAL A 72 0.82 3.36 -12.51
N SER A 73 0.39 2.71 -11.44
CA SER A 73 -0.34 3.33 -10.34
C SER A 73 -0.20 2.48 -9.08
N LEU A 74 0.23 3.12 -8.01
CA LEU A 74 0.08 2.60 -6.66
C LEU A 74 -0.87 3.53 -5.92
N LYS A 75 -1.86 2.96 -5.25
CA LYS A 75 -2.79 3.69 -4.38
C LYS A 75 -3.06 2.92 -3.12
N GLY A 76 -3.31 3.67 -2.05
CA GLY A 76 -3.70 3.05 -0.80
C GLY A 76 -4.10 4.05 0.26
N ASN A 77 -4.30 3.52 1.44
CA ASN A 77 -4.66 4.29 2.62
C ASN A 77 -3.76 3.90 3.79
N ILE A 78 -3.64 4.83 4.71
CA ILE A 78 -2.85 4.69 5.93
C ILE A 78 -3.85 4.63 7.09
N SER A 79 -3.73 3.60 7.88
CA SER A 79 -4.55 3.33 9.06
C SER A 79 -3.70 2.63 10.12
N THR A 80 -4.30 2.14 11.19
CA THR A 80 -3.61 1.31 12.17
C THR A 80 -4.20 -0.09 12.24
N LYS A 81 -3.35 -1.05 12.55
CA LYS A 81 -3.67 -2.44 12.82
C LYS A 81 -2.78 -2.90 13.97
N ASP A 82 -3.37 -3.53 14.99
CA ASP A 82 -2.63 -4.01 16.16
C ASP A 82 -1.72 -2.95 16.81
N ASN A 83 -2.24 -1.70 16.89
CA ASN A 83 -1.55 -0.49 17.37
C ASN A 83 -0.34 -0.04 16.55
N GLU A 84 -0.10 -0.65 15.38
CA GLU A 84 0.96 -0.28 14.46
C GLU A 84 0.40 0.43 13.23
N VAL A 85 1.18 1.34 12.63
CA VAL A 85 0.80 1.94 11.35
C VAL A 85 0.77 0.89 10.26
N PHE A 86 -0.28 0.93 9.46
CA PHE A 86 -0.54 -0.05 8.42
C PHE A 86 -0.88 0.65 7.10
N PRO A 87 0.06 0.70 6.14
CA PRO A 87 -0.24 1.08 4.77
C PRO A 87 -0.92 -0.08 4.05
N HIS A 88 -2.14 0.13 3.57
CA HIS A 88 -2.86 -0.81 2.72
C HIS A 88 -2.73 -0.36 1.27
N LEU A 89 -2.00 -1.12 0.48
CA LEU A 89 -1.57 -0.72 -0.86
C LEU A 89 -2.04 -1.71 -1.92
N HIS A 90 -2.53 -1.16 -3.02
CA HIS A 90 -2.74 -1.87 -4.28
C HIS A 90 -1.89 -1.24 -5.37
N ALA A 91 -1.46 -2.05 -6.33
CA ALA A 91 -0.66 -1.60 -7.46
C ALA A 91 -1.19 -2.15 -8.78
N VAL A 92 -1.04 -1.34 -9.83
CA VAL A 92 -1.15 -1.73 -11.24
C VAL A 92 0.25 -1.66 -11.84
N LEU A 93 0.74 -2.78 -12.33
CA LEU A 93 2.09 -2.96 -12.86
C LEU A 93 2.03 -3.26 -14.35
N SER A 94 2.90 -2.61 -15.14
CA SER A 94 3.05 -2.88 -16.57
C SER A 94 4.31 -3.69 -16.83
N LYS A 95 4.18 -4.70 -17.66
CA LYS A 95 5.28 -5.51 -18.17
C LYS A 95 5.92 -4.89 -19.42
N LYS A 96 7.03 -5.46 -19.87
CA LYS A 96 7.76 -5.02 -21.07
C LYS A 96 6.92 -5.02 -22.35
N ASP A 97 5.93 -5.90 -22.46
CA ASP A 97 5.00 -5.97 -23.59
C ASP A 97 3.77 -5.05 -23.41
N PHE A 98 3.80 -4.18 -22.42
CA PHE A 98 2.72 -3.26 -22.02
C PHE A 98 1.45 -3.94 -21.48
N SER A 99 1.43 -5.26 -21.31
CA SER A 99 0.37 -5.93 -20.57
C SER A 99 0.42 -5.53 -19.11
N VAL A 100 -0.73 -5.45 -18.45
CA VAL A 100 -0.83 -5.01 -17.07
C VAL A 100 -1.37 -6.11 -16.17
N VAL A 101 -0.90 -6.08 -14.92
CA VAL A 101 -1.36 -6.93 -13.83
C VAL A 101 -1.51 -6.08 -12.58
N GLY A 102 -2.50 -6.37 -11.76
CA GLY A 102 -2.74 -5.57 -10.55
C GLY A 102 -3.34 -6.38 -9.43
N GLY A 103 -3.25 -5.84 -8.22
CA GLY A 103 -3.81 -6.47 -7.03
C GLY A 103 -3.30 -5.83 -5.75
N HIS A 104 -3.57 -6.50 -4.63
CA HIS A 104 -3.02 -6.14 -3.33
C HIS A 104 -1.50 -6.31 -3.36
N LEU A 105 -0.76 -5.28 -2.95
CA LEU A 105 0.70 -5.31 -2.94
C LEU A 105 1.22 -5.92 -1.63
N PHE A 106 1.99 -7.00 -1.74
CA PHE A 106 2.68 -7.64 -0.61
C PHE A 106 4.16 -7.29 -0.54
N ALA A 107 4.81 -7.10 -1.69
CA ALA A 107 6.23 -6.73 -1.78
C ALA A 107 6.54 -6.09 -3.13
N GLY A 108 7.58 -5.26 -3.16
CA GLY A 108 8.10 -4.67 -4.39
C GLY A 108 9.54 -4.21 -4.18
N SER A 109 10.47 -4.69 -4.98
CA SER A 109 11.87 -4.27 -4.94
C SER A 109 12.07 -3.04 -5.82
N VAL A 110 12.36 -1.89 -5.21
CA VAL A 110 12.42 -0.59 -5.87
C VAL A 110 13.59 -0.51 -6.85
N TYR A 111 13.30 -0.12 -8.09
CA TYR A 111 14.30 0.41 -9.02
C TYR A 111 14.36 1.94 -8.96
N ALA A 112 13.19 2.59 -9.08
CA ALA A 112 12.97 4.02 -8.85
C ALA A 112 11.51 4.20 -8.44
N PHE A 113 11.22 4.99 -7.43
CA PHE A 113 9.86 5.16 -6.95
C PHE A 113 9.65 6.53 -6.33
N GLU A 114 8.62 7.21 -6.77
CA GLU A 114 8.16 8.50 -6.28
C GLU A 114 6.78 8.34 -5.67
N PHE A 115 6.55 9.00 -4.53
CA PHE A 115 5.28 8.90 -3.83
C PHE A 115 4.81 10.24 -3.28
N GLU A 116 3.51 10.32 -3.05
CA GLU A 116 2.87 11.40 -2.30
C GLU A 116 1.97 10.84 -1.20
N ILE A 117 1.93 11.53 -0.09
CA ILE A 117 1.09 11.20 1.06
C ILE A 117 0.23 12.42 1.41
N LEU A 118 -1.09 12.24 1.37
CA LEU A 118 -2.05 13.17 1.96
C LEU A 118 -2.23 12.81 3.43
N VAL A 119 -1.77 13.67 4.33
CA VAL A 119 -1.86 13.43 5.78
C VAL A 119 -3.18 13.95 6.32
N PHE A 120 -3.94 13.09 6.98
CA PHE A 120 -5.25 13.41 7.53
C PHE A 120 -5.15 13.86 9.00
N ALA A 121 -5.99 14.84 9.36
CA ALA A 121 -6.13 15.30 10.73
C ALA A 121 -6.88 14.30 11.61
N GLY A 122 -6.50 14.22 12.89
CA GLY A 122 -7.23 13.44 13.89
C GLY A 122 -6.79 11.97 13.99
N ASN A 123 -7.62 11.16 14.65
CA ASN A 123 -7.30 9.78 14.96
C ASN A 123 -7.42 8.88 13.74
N PRO A 124 -6.53 7.89 13.58
CA PRO A 124 -6.58 6.93 12.49
C PRO A 124 -7.84 6.06 12.56
N LEU A 125 -8.23 5.53 11.40
CA LEU A 125 -9.12 4.37 11.35
C LEU A 125 -8.35 3.14 11.83
N VAL A 126 -9.01 2.28 12.60
CA VAL A 126 -8.42 1.06 13.15
C VAL A 126 -8.95 -0.15 12.37
N ARG A 127 -8.04 -1.05 12.00
CA ARG A 127 -8.40 -2.32 11.36
C ARG A 127 -8.59 -3.40 12.42
N LYS A 128 -9.73 -4.07 12.36
CA LYS A 128 -10.05 -5.23 13.19
C LYS A 128 -10.41 -6.41 12.29
N PHE A 129 -10.11 -7.61 12.74
CA PHE A 129 -10.48 -8.82 12.00
C PHE A 129 -12.00 -8.94 11.87
N ASP A 130 -12.45 -9.31 10.69
CA ASP A 130 -13.85 -9.54 10.35
C ASP A 130 -14.03 -10.99 9.91
N GLU A 131 -14.69 -11.79 10.74
CA GLU A 131 -14.90 -13.22 10.50
C GLU A 131 -15.75 -13.48 9.26
N ALA A 132 -16.70 -12.58 8.95
CA ALA A 132 -17.57 -12.74 7.80
C ALA A 132 -16.79 -12.71 6.48
N THR A 133 -15.84 -11.79 6.37
CA THR A 133 -15.00 -11.64 5.17
C THR A 133 -13.66 -12.34 5.25
N GLY A 134 -13.12 -12.58 6.46
CA GLY A 134 -11.75 -13.08 6.68
C GLY A 134 -10.67 -12.00 6.51
N LEU A 135 -11.05 -10.72 6.50
CA LEU A 135 -10.16 -9.59 6.28
C LEU A 135 -10.07 -8.69 7.52
N PHE A 136 -9.00 -7.89 7.57
CA PHE A 136 -8.91 -6.78 8.52
C PHE A 136 -9.53 -5.53 7.90
N LEU A 137 -10.70 -5.18 8.37
CA LEU A 137 -11.50 -4.05 7.87
C LEU A 137 -11.53 -2.91 8.90
N TRP A 138 -11.80 -1.70 8.42
CA TRP A 138 -12.08 -0.59 9.32
C TRP A 138 -13.34 -0.88 10.11
N LYS A 139 -13.23 -0.84 11.42
CA LYS A 139 -14.34 -0.98 12.37
C LYS A 139 -14.27 0.11 13.43
N GLU A 140 -15.44 0.50 13.92
CA GLU A 140 -15.59 1.40 15.09
C GLU A 140 -15.21 0.71 16.39
#